data_7bea082b80c2f1c2670de0e643d7dd58
#
_entry.id   7bea082b80c2f1c2670de0e643d7dd58
#
_cell.length_a   1.000
_cell.length_b   1.000
_cell.length_c   1.000
_cell.angle_alpha   90.00
_cell.angle_beta   90.00
_cell.angle_gamma   90.00
#
_symmetry.space_group_name_H-M   'P 1'
#
loop_
_entity.id
_entity.type
_entity.pdbx_description
1 polymer ?
#
loop_
_entity_poly.entity_id
_entity_poly.type
_entity_poly.pdbx_seq_one_letter_code
_entity_poly.pdbx_strand_id
1 'polypeptide(L)'
;MSREVIISFKDVSKSYDKNLILHNFNLQVKKGDFLTIIGTSGSGKTTALKLINGLLKADTGDVCIEGKNITSVDIISLRRNIGYVIQGVGLFPHMSVRKNIAYVSNLSRKKDKLKIDTTVNKLIKIVGMDKEMLDRYPSELSGGQKQRIGIARALAASPKILLMDEPFGAVDEITRKSLQEEILRIHKELGVTIIFITHDIKEALKLGSKVLIMDKGEIIQLGTPDEIKSNPKNSFVKELISSEL
;
A
#
# COMPACT_ATOMS: atom_id res chain seq x y z
N MET A 1 -0.52 1.80 26.28
CA MET A 1 -0.86 3.04 25.55
C MET A 1 -1.50 2.65 24.21
N SER A 2 -2.67 3.21 23.87
CA SER A 2 -3.30 2.95 22.57
C SER A 2 -2.47 3.62 21.48
N ARG A 3 -2.10 2.87 20.41
CA ARG A 3 -1.39 3.43 19.26
C ARG A 3 -2.23 4.53 18.60
N GLU A 4 -1.57 5.60 18.14
CA GLU A 4 -2.16 6.76 17.46
C GLU A 4 -2.84 6.35 16.14
N VAL A 5 -4.00 6.95 15.84
CA VAL A 5 -4.67 6.79 14.55
C VAL A 5 -3.95 7.63 13.51
N ILE A 6 -3.45 7.00 12.44
CA ILE A 6 -2.72 7.68 11.36
C ILE A 6 -3.58 7.93 10.13
N ILE A 7 -4.58 7.06 9.86
CA ILE A 7 -5.56 7.21 8.77
C ILE A 7 -6.94 7.05 9.37
N SER A 8 -7.87 7.95 9.06
CA SER A 8 -9.27 7.78 9.40
C SER A 8 -10.20 8.17 8.26
N PHE A 9 -11.23 7.37 8.07
CA PHE A 9 -12.40 7.64 7.24
C PHE A 9 -13.58 7.83 8.18
N LYS A 10 -14.34 8.90 7.99
CA LYS A 10 -15.56 9.19 8.76
C LYS A 10 -16.70 9.47 7.80
N ASP A 11 -17.67 8.58 7.77
CA ASP A 11 -18.90 8.64 6.98
C ASP A 11 -18.65 8.91 5.48
N VAL A 12 -17.58 8.30 4.95
CA VAL A 12 -17.13 8.55 3.58
C VAL A 12 -17.98 7.81 2.58
N SER A 13 -18.53 8.54 1.61
CA SER A 13 -19.15 7.95 0.42
C SER A 13 -18.48 8.43 -0.85
N LYS A 14 -18.45 7.55 -1.86
CA LYS A 14 -17.87 7.83 -3.17
C LYS A 14 -18.65 7.15 -4.28
N SER A 15 -19.03 7.91 -5.29
CA SER A 15 -19.68 7.43 -6.51
C SER A 15 -18.83 7.73 -7.74
N TYR A 16 -19.01 6.93 -8.78
CA TYR A 16 -18.62 7.24 -10.15
C TYR A 16 -19.89 7.31 -10.99
N ASP A 17 -20.16 8.46 -11.58
CA ASP A 17 -21.44 8.76 -12.22
C ASP A 17 -22.61 8.49 -11.27
N LYS A 18 -23.45 7.46 -11.55
CA LYS A 18 -24.57 7.05 -10.71
C LYS A 18 -24.31 5.84 -9.84
N ASN A 19 -23.10 5.24 -9.94
CA ASN A 19 -22.77 4.02 -9.23
C ASN A 19 -22.07 4.34 -7.92
N LEU A 20 -22.72 4.05 -6.79
CA LEU A 20 -22.15 4.19 -5.45
C LEU A 20 -21.12 3.08 -5.22
N ILE A 21 -19.87 3.46 -4.96
CA ILE A 21 -18.73 2.54 -4.80
C ILE A 21 -18.33 2.38 -3.33
N LEU A 22 -18.42 3.45 -2.55
CA LEU A 22 -18.24 3.39 -1.09
C LEU A 22 -19.45 4.05 -0.45
N HIS A 23 -20.01 3.38 0.55
CA HIS A 23 -21.19 3.84 1.24
C HIS A 23 -20.94 3.93 2.74
N ASN A 24 -21.01 5.16 3.29
CA ASN A 24 -20.82 5.42 4.72
C ASN A 24 -19.61 4.68 5.33
N PHE A 25 -18.49 4.73 4.59
CA PHE A 25 -17.29 3.97 4.91
C PHE A 25 -16.57 4.59 6.11
N ASN A 26 -16.43 3.81 7.18
CA ASN A 26 -15.81 4.21 8.44
C ASN A 26 -14.64 3.29 8.76
N LEU A 27 -13.41 3.82 8.82
CA LEU A 27 -12.21 3.03 9.07
C LEU A 27 -11.20 3.85 9.87
N GLN A 28 -10.54 3.20 10.83
CA GLN A 28 -9.39 3.75 11.53
C GLN A 28 -8.20 2.81 11.42
N VAL A 29 -7.07 3.32 10.97
CA VAL A 29 -5.79 2.60 10.90
C VAL A 29 -4.83 3.24 11.89
N LYS A 30 -4.20 2.41 12.71
CA LYS A 30 -3.24 2.87 13.71
C LYS A 30 -1.83 2.88 13.12
N LYS A 31 -1.00 3.78 13.62
CA LYS A 31 0.41 3.88 13.26
C LYS A 31 1.13 2.54 13.49
N GLY A 32 1.85 2.08 12.48
CA GLY A 32 2.55 0.81 12.49
C GLY A 32 1.66 -0.42 12.26
N ASP A 33 0.37 -0.24 11.89
CA ASP A 33 -0.44 -1.37 11.43
C ASP A 33 0.00 -1.82 10.05
N PHE A 34 -0.07 -3.13 9.81
CA PHE A 34 -0.08 -3.70 8.48
C PHE A 34 -1.53 -4.13 8.19
N LEU A 35 -2.29 -3.25 7.55
CA LEU A 35 -3.68 -3.52 7.18
C LEU A 35 -3.73 -4.13 5.78
N THR A 36 -4.19 -5.38 5.68
CA THR A 36 -4.54 -5.98 4.40
C THR A 36 -6.02 -5.75 4.10
N ILE A 37 -6.34 -5.44 2.85
CA ILE A 37 -7.70 -5.21 2.37
C ILE A 37 -8.01 -6.24 1.28
N ILE A 38 -9.04 -7.03 1.50
CA ILE A 38 -9.50 -8.07 0.59
C ILE A 38 -10.99 -7.93 0.32
N GLY A 39 -11.46 -8.44 -0.79
CA GLY A 39 -12.89 -8.44 -1.17
C GLY A 39 -13.07 -8.67 -2.66
N THR A 40 -14.32 -8.80 -3.09
CA THR A 40 -14.68 -9.04 -4.49
C THR A 40 -14.16 -7.93 -5.42
N SER A 41 -14.04 -8.24 -6.72
CA SER A 41 -13.77 -7.21 -7.72
C SER A 41 -14.87 -6.16 -7.68
N GLY A 42 -14.49 -4.87 -7.75
CA GLY A 42 -15.45 -3.77 -7.65
C GLY A 42 -15.92 -3.41 -6.24
N SER A 43 -15.44 -4.08 -5.18
CA SER A 43 -15.85 -3.78 -3.79
C SER A 43 -15.33 -2.45 -3.23
N GLY A 44 -14.60 -1.64 -4.01
CA GLY A 44 -14.16 -0.31 -3.59
C GLY A 44 -12.75 -0.23 -2.98
N LYS A 45 -11.98 -1.33 -2.93
CA LYS A 45 -10.62 -1.37 -2.32
C LYS A 45 -9.66 -0.31 -2.88
N THR A 46 -9.47 -0.31 -4.20
CA THR A 46 -8.62 0.68 -4.89
C THR A 46 -9.16 2.12 -4.74
N THR A 47 -10.50 2.27 -4.67
CA THR A 47 -11.14 3.59 -4.42
C THR A 47 -10.77 4.10 -3.03
N ALA A 48 -10.90 3.25 -1.99
CA ALA A 48 -10.51 3.61 -0.63
C ALA A 48 -9.02 3.99 -0.56
N LEU A 49 -8.14 3.23 -1.23
CA LEU A 49 -6.72 3.52 -1.28
C LEU A 49 -6.42 4.85 -2.00
N LYS A 50 -7.11 5.15 -3.12
CA LYS A 50 -6.96 6.40 -3.86
C LYS A 50 -7.52 7.62 -3.12
N LEU A 51 -8.45 7.43 -2.20
CA LEU A 51 -8.90 8.48 -1.28
C LEU A 51 -7.82 8.83 -0.26
N ILE A 52 -7.05 7.86 0.26
CA ILE A 52 -5.97 8.12 1.25
C ILE A 52 -4.90 9.06 0.67
N ASN A 53 -4.49 8.87 -0.60
CA ASN A 53 -3.44 9.70 -1.21
C ASN A 53 -4.01 10.92 -1.98
N GLY A 54 -5.32 11.18 -1.84
CA GLY A 54 -6.01 12.29 -2.47
C GLY A 54 -6.02 12.25 -4.00
N LEU A 55 -5.80 11.08 -4.63
CA LEU A 55 -6.03 10.91 -6.08
C LEU A 55 -7.51 10.99 -6.42
N LEU A 56 -8.36 10.66 -5.46
CA LEU A 56 -9.80 10.88 -5.50
C LEU A 56 -10.22 11.77 -4.34
N LYS A 57 -11.33 12.46 -4.51
CA LYS A 57 -12.03 13.20 -3.45
C LYS A 57 -13.28 12.42 -3.05
N ALA A 58 -13.56 12.34 -1.76
CA ALA A 58 -14.84 11.87 -1.27
C ALA A 58 -15.99 12.78 -1.73
N ASP A 59 -17.16 12.20 -1.95
CA ASP A 59 -18.36 12.99 -2.26
C ASP A 59 -19.00 13.48 -0.96
N THR A 60 -18.95 12.66 0.11
CA THR A 60 -19.35 13.03 1.47
C THR A 60 -18.37 12.46 2.49
N GLY A 61 -18.41 12.99 3.71
CA GLY A 61 -17.55 12.56 4.81
C GLY A 61 -16.11 13.06 4.71
N ASP A 62 -15.29 12.62 5.66
CA ASP A 62 -13.94 13.12 5.85
C ASP A 62 -12.90 12.00 5.79
N VAL A 63 -11.81 12.24 5.06
CA VAL A 63 -10.59 11.43 5.12
C VAL A 63 -9.50 12.24 5.79
N CYS A 64 -8.95 11.72 6.89
CA CYS A 64 -7.89 12.40 7.63
C CYS A 64 -6.62 11.55 7.66
N ILE A 65 -5.48 12.24 7.50
CA ILE A 65 -4.13 11.67 7.67
C ILE A 65 -3.45 12.43 8.81
N GLU A 66 -2.95 11.70 9.82
CA GLU A 66 -2.35 12.28 11.02
C GLU A 66 -3.27 13.37 11.65
N GLY A 67 -4.59 13.08 11.71
CA GLY A 67 -5.59 13.98 12.28
C GLY A 67 -5.97 15.17 11.41
N LYS A 68 -5.36 15.36 10.23
CA LYS A 68 -5.65 16.47 9.31
C LYS A 68 -6.50 16.00 8.14
N ASN A 69 -7.61 16.68 7.86
CA ASN A 69 -8.42 16.40 6.68
C ASN A 69 -7.61 16.66 5.42
N ILE A 70 -7.58 15.69 4.49
CA ILE A 70 -6.80 15.77 3.24
C ILE A 70 -7.25 16.91 2.31
N THR A 71 -8.47 17.42 2.47
CA THR A 71 -8.98 18.56 1.69
C THR A 71 -8.40 19.89 2.17
N SER A 72 -7.86 19.95 3.39
CA SER A 72 -7.29 21.14 4.02
C SER A 72 -5.77 21.25 3.95
N VAL A 73 -5.09 20.25 3.35
CA VAL A 73 -3.63 20.21 3.26
C VAL A 73 -3.12 20.36 1.83
N ASP A 74 -1.86 20.77 1.69
CA ASP A 74 -1.22 20.75 0.37
C ASP A 74 -1.08 19.30 -0.14
N ILE A 75 -1.85 18.98 -1.16
CA ILE A 75 -1.97 17.64 -1.73
C ILE A 75 -0.63 17.14 -2.32
N ILE A 76 0.23 18.03 -2.77
CA ILE A 76 1.55 17.68 -3.30
C ILE A 76 2.45 17.21 -2.16
N SER A 77 2.47 17.95 -1.06
CA SER A 77 3.19 17.55 0.15
C SER A 77 2.64 16.26 0.74
N LEU A 78 1.33 16.08 0.79
CA LEU A 78 0.71 14.83 1.23
C LEU A 78 1.22 13.64 0.40
N ARG A 79 1.13 13.70 -0.92
CA ARG A 79 1.55 12.62 -1.83
C ARG A 79 3.04 12.31 -1.76
N ARG A 80 3.89 13.30 -1.50
CA ARG A 80 5.34 13.09 -1.31
C ARG A 80 5.67 12.35 -0.02
N ASN A 81 4.79 12.41 0.97
CA ASN A 81 4.96 11.75 2.28
C ASN A 81 4.22 10.40 2.38
N ILE A 82 3.54 9.97 1.31
CA ILE A 82 2.89 8.66 1.19
C ILE A 82 3.59 7.88 0.09
N GLY A 83 4.14 6.71 0.43
CA GLY A 83 4.64 5.79 -0.58
C GLY A 83 3.49 5.10 -1.28
N TYR A 84 3.56 4.94 -2.61
CA TYR A 84 2.53 4.25 -3.36
C TYR A 84 3.13 3.30 -4.39
N VAL A 85 2.84 2.03 -4.22
CA VAL A 85 3.13 0.96 -5.18
C VAL A 85 1.85 0.66 -5.93
N ILE A 86 1.79 1.09 -7.18
CA ILE A 86 0.63 0.88 -8.06
C ILE A 86 0.64 -0.53 -8.66
N GLN A 87 -0.53 -1.02 -9.02
CA GLN A 87 -0.67 -2.23 -9.82
C GLN A 87 0.17 -2.14 -11.10
N GLY A 88 0.95 -3.19 -11.42
CA GLY A 88 1.82 -3.19 -12.60
C GLY A 88 3.13 -2.41 -12.47
N VAL A 89 3.58 -2.10 -11.24
CA VAL A 89 4.87 -1.48 -10.87
C VAL A 89 5.10 -0.05 -11.37
N GLY A 90 4.75 0.29 -12.62
CA GLY A 90 4.86 1.64 -13.19
C GLY A 90 6.26 2.28 -13.07
N LEU A 91 7.34 1.54 -13.28
CA LEU A 91 8.67 2.12 -13.39
C LEU A 91 8.78 2.98 -14.66
N PHE A 92 9.55 4.06 -14.59
CA PHE A 92 9.86 4.89 -15.74
C PHE A 92 10.85 4.14 -16.66
N PRO A 93 10.44 3.70 -17.86
CA PRO A 93 11.26 2.81 -18.71
C PRO A 93 12.55 3.48 -19.23
N HIS A 94 12.53 4.81 -19.35
CA HIS A 94 13.65 5.64 -19.82
C HIS A 94 14.62 6.06 -18.71
N MET A 95 14.38 5.61 -17.48
CA MET A 95 15.21 5.90 -16.32
C MET A 95 15.88 4.64 -15.80
N SER A 96 17.16 4.73 -15.40
CA SER A 96 17.84 3.65 -14.71
C SER A 96 17.16 3.35 -13.35
N VAL A 97 17.47 2.20 -12.76
CA VAL A 97 17.04 1.81 -11.40
C VAL A 97 17.34 2.91 -10.38
N ARG A 98 18.58 3.44 -10.38
CA ARG A 98 19.00 4.56 -9.53
C ARG A 98 18.05 5.75 -9.66
N LYS A 99 17.77 6.17 -10.89
CA LYS A 99 16.89 7.32 -11.17
C LYS A 99 15.44 7.05 -10.78
N ASN A 100 14.95 5.83 -10.99
CA ASN A 100 13.63 5.43 -10.54
C ASN A 100 13.49 5.52 -9.01
N ILE A 101 14.44 4.97 -8.25
CA ILE A 101 14.42 5.03 -6.77
C ILE A 101 14.54 6.49 -6.31
N ALA A 102 15.46 7.27 -6.86
CA ALA A 102 15.71 8.66 -6.47
C ALA A 102 14.60 9.64 -6.89
N TYR A 103 13.62 9.20 -7.69
CA TYR A 103 12.70 10.10 -8.39
C TYR A 103 11.98 11.07 -7.43
N VAL A 104 11.33 10.54 -6.39
CA VAL A 104 10.55 11.36 -5.44
C VAL A 104 11.47 12.30 -4.64
N SER A 105 12.63 11.82 -4.21
CA SER A 105 13.61 12.62 -3.49
C SER A 105 14.15 13.78 -4.34
N ASN A 106 14.26 13.58 -5.66
CA ASN A 106 14.67 14.62 -6.60
C ASN A 106 13.63 15.71 -6.85
N LEU A 107 12.36 15.48 -6.49
CA LEU A 107 11.31 16.51 -6.58
C LEU A 107 11.38 17.55 -5.46
N SER A 108 12.19 17.33 -4.44
CA SER A 108 12.41 18.29 -3.36
C SER A 108 13.17 19.52 -3.86
N ARG A 109 12.79 20.73 -3.37
CA ARG A 109 13.50 21.99 -3.68
C ARG A 109 14.93 22.01 -3.13
N LYS A 110 15.17 21.32 -1.98
CA LYS A 110 16.51 21.17 -1.36
C LYS A 110 17.08 19.81 -1.77
N LYS A 111 17.77 19.77 -2.90
CA LYS A 111 18.44 18.55 -3.40
C LYS A 111 19.80 18.39 -2.71
N ASP A 112 19.89 17.42 -1.84
CA ASP A 112 21.17 16.96 -1.29
C ASP A 112 21.54 15.65 -2.02
N LYS A 113 22.43 15.76 -3.00
CA LYS A 113 22.86 14.62 -3.82
C LYS A 113 23.47 13.50 -2.99
N LEU A 114 24.30 13.83 -1.99
CA LEU A 114 24.95 12.83 -1.14
C LEU A 114 23.93 12.05 -0.32
N LYS A 115 22.93 12.75 0.24
CA LYS A 115 21.84 12.14 1.00
C LYS A 115 20.97 11.26 0.10
N ILE A 116 20.67 11.70 -1.12
CA ILE A 116 19.89 10.92 -2.10
C ILE A 116 20.64 9.64 -2.47
N ASP A 117 21.94 9.73 -2.81
CA ASP A 117 22.75 8.56 -3.16
C ASP A 117 22.88 7.58 -1.99
N THR A 118 23.07 8.08 -0.78
CA THR A 118 23.08 7.25 0.43
C THR A 118 21.75 6.53 0.60
N THR A 119 20.62 7.22 0.41
CA THR A 119 19.27 6.64 0.49
C THR A 119 19.07 5.57 -0.57
N VAL A 120 19.43 5.82 -1.83
CA VAL A 120 19.34 4.85 -2.92
C VAL A 120 20.17 3.60 -2.63
N ASN A 121 21.42 3.77 -2.18
CA ASN A 121 22.30 2.66 -1.80
C ASN A 121 21.80 1.85 -0.60
N LYS A 122 21.07 2.49 0.33
CA LYS A 122 20.40 1.81 1.44
C LYS A 122 19.19 1.02 0.95
N LEU A 123 18.35 1.65 0.13
CA LEU A 123 17.09 1.05 -0.33
C LEU A 123 17.30 -0.13 -1.26
N ILE A 124 18.29 -0.09 -2.16
CA ILE A 124 18.58 -1.23 -3.04
C ILE A 124 18.93 -2.48 -2.23
N LYS A 125 19.66 -2.32 -1.12
CA LYS A 125 19.97 -3.41 -0.19
C LYS A 125 18.74 -3.86 0.59
N ILE A 126 17.89 -2.89 1.06
CA ILE A 126 16.67 -3.17 1.81
C ILE A 126 15.72 -4.04 0.99
N VAL A 127 15.65 -3.85 -0.32
CA VAL A 127 14.82 -4.68 -1.21
C VAL A 127 15.54 -5.91 -1.75
N GLY A 128 16.65 -6.32 -1.12
CA GLY A 128 17.38 -7.55 -1.45
C GLY A 128 17.97 -7.56 -2.86
N MET A 129 18.50 -6.42 -3.31
CA MET A 129 19.12 -6.32 -4.64
C MET A 129 20.54 -5.78 -4.55
N ASP A 130 21.38 -6.18 -5.52
CA ASP A 130 22.77 -5.76 -5.62
C ASP A 130 22.91 -4.35 -6.18
N LYS A 131 23.99 -3.64 -5.75
CA LYS A 131 24.28 -2.28 -6.20
C LYS A 131 24.54 -2.19 -7.71
N GLU A 132 25.06 -3.25 -8.31
CA GLU A 132 25.31 -3.35 -9.76
C GLU A 132 24.04 -3.22 -10.60
N MET A 133 22.88 -3.49 -10.00
CA MET A 133 21.58 -3.28 -10.64
C MET A 133 21.21 -1.81 -10.80
N LEU A 134 21.86 -0.87 -10.08
CA LEU A 134 21.47 0.54 -10.05
C LEU A 134 21.54 1.24 -11.40
N ASP A 135 22.45 0.80 -12.28
CA ASP A 135 22.65 1.42 -13.59
C ASP A 135 21.84 0.73 -14.71
N ARG A 136 21.16 -0.40 -14.41
CA ARG A 136 20.27 -1.08 -15.34
C ARG A 136 18.98 -0.32 -15.56
N TYR A 137 18.31 -0.63 -16.68
CA TYR A 137 16.99 -0.10 -17.03
C TYR A 137 15.89 -1.14 -16.75
N PRO A 138 14.63 -0.70 -16.60
CA PRO A 138 13.51 -1.62 -16.35
C PRO A 138 13.37 -2.75 -17.37
N SER A 139 13.74 -2.55 -18.63
CA SER A 139 13.71 -3.60 -19.66
C SER A 139 14.64 -4.77 -19.38
N GLU A 140 15.70 -4.55 -18.58
CA GLU A 140 16.71 -5.55 -18.24
C GLU A 140 16.39 -6.31 -16.94
N LEU A 141 15.23 -6.04 -16.33
CA LEU A 141 14.81 -6.59 -15.04
C LEU A 141 13.70 -7.63 -15.19
N SER A 142 13.73 -8.67 -14.36
CA SER A 142 12.60 -9.59 -14.19
C SER A 142 11.40 -8.89 -13.54
N GLY A 143 10.21 -9.49 -13.61
CA GLY A 143 8.99 -8.97 -12.98
C GLY A 143 9.16 -8.72 -11.48
N GLY A 144 9.75 -9.69 -10.76
CA GLY A 144 10.03 -9.56 -9.33
C GLY A 144 11.07 -8.49 -9.01
N GLN A 145 12.10 -8.34 -9.84
CA GLN A 145 13.09 -7.26 -9.69
C GLN A 145 12.44 -5.88 -9.90
N LYS A 146 11.59 -5.73 -10.93
CA LYS A 146 10.81 -4.50 -11.13
C LYS A 146 9.97 -4.17 -9.91
N GLN A 147 9.34 -5.17 -9.31
CA GLN A 147 8.52 -5.01 -8.12
C GLN A 147 9.33 -4.51 -6.92
N ARG A 148 10.50 -5.11 -6.66
CA ARG A 148 11.43 -4.66 -5.62
C ARG A 148 11.84 -3.20 -5.82
N ILE A 149 12.13 -2.79 -7.04
CA ILE A 149 12.48 -1.39 -7.35
C ILE A 149 11.28 -0.46 -7.16
N GLY A 150 10.06 -0.89 -7.49
CA GLY A 150 8.83 -0.15 -7.21
C GLY A 150 8.63 0.12 -5.71
N ILE A 151 8.89 -0.89 -4.87
CA ILE A 151 8.87 -0.76 -3.41
C ILE A 151 9.96 0.20 -2.93
N ALA A 152 11.21 0.04 -3.42
CA ALA A 152 12.32 0.94 -3.08
C ALA A 152 12.01 2.39 -3.43
N ARG A 153 11.42 2.64 -4.62
CA ARG A 153 10.99 3.98 -5.05
C ARG A 153 9.92 4.57 -4.12
N ALA A 154 8.95 3.75 -3.72
CA ALA A 154 7.88 4.19 -2.81
C ALA A 154 8.42 4.54 -1.41
N LEU A 155 9.48 3.89 -0.96
CA LEU A 155 10.15 4.12 0.33
C LEU A 155 11.16 5.28 0.30
N ALA A 156 11.53 5.81 -0.87
CA ALA A 156 12.63 6.75 -1.03
C ALA A 156 12.45 8.10 -0.29
N ALA A 157 11.21 8.49 -0.06
CA ALA A 157 10.87 9.68 0.74
C ALA A 157 10.77 9.40 2.25
N SER A 158 11.10 8.18 2.71
CA SER A 158 10.90 7.73 4.10
C SER A 158 9.46 7.95 4.58
N PRO A 159 8.46 7.46 3.85
CA PRO A 159 7.06 7.73 4.15
C PRO A 159 6.64 7.06 5.46
N LYS A 160 5.66 7.66 6.17
CA LYS A 160 5.00 7.04 7.33
C LYS A 160 3.94 6.02 6.92
N ILE A 161 3.41 6.16 5.71
CA ILE A 161 2.35 5.32 5.12
C ILE A 161 2.84 4.79 3.77
N LEU A 162 2.69 3.48 3.57
CA LEU A 162 2.96 2.81 2.31
C LEU A 162 1.68 2.16 1.81
N LEU A 163 1.20 2.59 0.66
CA LEU A 163 0.03 2.05 -0.02
C LEU A 163 0.49 1.08 -1.11
N MET A 164 -0.12 -0.09 -1.17
CA MET A 164 0.19 -1.12 -2.15
C MET A 164 -1.09 -1.67 -2.77
N ASP A 165 -1.24 -1.53 -4.07
CA ASP A 165 -2.43 -1.97 -4.81
C ASP A 165 -2.07 -3.21 -5.62
N GLU A 166 -2.45 -4.39 -5.16
CA GLU A 166 -2.16 -5.71 -5.74
C GLU A 166 -0.68 -5.86 -6.19
N PRO A 167 0.28 -5.60 -5.30
CA PRO A 167 1.67 -5.48 -5.72
C PRO A 167 2.27 -6.79 -6.26
N PHE A 168 1.69 -7.95 -5.97
CA PHE A 168 2.25 -9.25 -6.35
C PHE A 168 1.45 -9.99 -7.43
N GLY A 169 0.48 -9.33 -8.07
CA GLY A 169 -0.42 -9.95 -9.04
C GLY A 169 0.26 -10.52 -10.31
N ALA A 170 1.43 -10.01 -10.68
CA ALA A 170 2.13 -10.37 -11.91
C ALA A 170 3.45 -11.14 -11.70
N VAL A 171 3.66 -11.75 -10.51
CA VAL A 171 4.87 -12.51 -10.21
C VAL A 171 4.55 -13.98 -9.92
N ASP A 172 5.50 -14.85 -10.25
CA ASP A 172 5.41 -16.28 -9.94
C ASP A 172 5.38 -16.55 -8.42
N GLU A 173 4.95 -17.75 -8.02
CA GLU A 173 4.71 -18.08 -6.62
C GLU A 173 5.99 -18.05 -5.76
N ILE A 174 7.14 -18.47 -6.30
CA ILE A 174 8.42 -18.46 -5.57
C ILE A 174 8.85 -17.03 -5.28
N THR A 175 8.80 -16.18 -6.33
CA THR A 175 9.11 -14.76 -6.23
C THR A 175 8.13 -14.05 -5.29
N ARG A 176 6.83 -14.40 -5.33
CA ARG A 176 5.81 -13.84 -4.44
C ARG A 176 6.12 -14.13 -2.98
N LYS A 177 6.47 -15.38 -2.61
CA LYS A 177 6.86 -15.73 -1.24
C LYS A 177 8.05 -14.92 -0.75
N SER A 178 9.08 -14.79 -1.60
CA SER A 178 10.26 -13.97 -1.27
C SER A 178 9.92 -12.49 -1.09
N LEU A 179 9.03 -11.92 -1.91
CA LEU A 179 8.56 -10.54 -1.77
C LEU A 179 7.72 -10.32 -0.52
N GLN A 180 6.89 -11.30 -0.13
CA GLN A 180 6.11 -11.26 1.11
C GLN A 180 7.03 -11.20 2.34
N GLU A 181 8.05 -12.04 2.39
CA GLU A 181 9.04 -12.03 3.48
C GLU A 181 9.79 -10.69 3.54
N GLU A 182 10.16 -10.16 2.38
CA GLU A 182 10.83 -8.89 2.25
C GLU A 182 9.98 -7.72 2.77
N ILE A 183 8.68 -7.67 2.42
CA ILE A 183 7.81 -6.59 2.88
C ILE A 183 7.52 -6.68 4.39
N LEU A 184 7.42 -7.89 4.95
CA LEU A 184 7.32 -8.09 6.40
C LEU A 184 8.57 -7.60 7.11
N ARG A 185 9.76 -7.88 6.57
CA ARG A 185 11.04 -7.40 7.08
C ARG A 185 11.10 -5.88 7.04
N ILE A 186 10.75 -5.27 5.90
CA ILE A 186 10.69 -3.81 5.73
C ILE A 186 9.73 -3.18 6.75
N HIS A 187 8.53 -3.75 6.91
CA HIS A 187 7.55 -3.28 7.90
C HIS A 187 8.13 -3.30 9.32
N LYS A 188 8.76 -4.42 9.71
CA LYS A 188 9.37 -4.58 11.04
C LYS A 188 10.54 -3.63 11.28
N GLU A 189 11.41 -3.44 10.28
CA GLU A 189 12.61 -2.60 10.41
C GLU A 189 12.29 -1.11 10.38
N LEU A 190 11.35 -0.67 9.57
CA LEU A 190 11.05 0.74 9.35
C LEU A 190 9.86 1.26 10.18
N GLY A 191 9.03 0.37 10.72
CA GLY A 191 7.80 0.74 11.44
C GLY A 191 6.78 1.51 10.60
N VAL A 192 6.86 1.39 9.26
CA VAL A 192 5.95 2.06 8.32
C VAL A 192 4.56 1.45 8.41
N THR A 193 3.51 2.29 8.39
CA THR A 193 2.13 1.81 8.30
C THR A 193 1.86 1.34 6.88
N ILE A 194 1.38 0.12 6.69
CA ILE A 194 1.13 -0.45 5.36
C ILE A 194 -0.36 -0.67 5.15
N ILE A 195 -0.87 -0.22 4.00
CA ILE A 195 -2.18 -0.59 3.46
C ILE A 195 -1.92 -1.42 2.21
N PHE A 196 -2.34 -2.68 2.24
CA PHE A 196 -2.02 -3.66 1.23
C PHE A 196 -3.29 -4.28 0.67
N ILE A 197 -3.59 -4.03 -0.59
CA ILE A 197 -4.71 -4.65 -1.29
C ILE A 197 -4.24 -5.94 -1.95
N THR A 198 -4.99 -6.99 -1.75
CA THR A 198 -4.82 -8.28 -2.45
C THR A 198 -6.16 -8.91 -2.71
N HIS A 199 -6.20 -9.85 -3.64
CA HIS A 199 -7.34 -10.75 -3.87
C HIS A 199 -7.11 -12.15 -3.25
N ASP A 200 -5.93 -12.40 -2.69
CA ASP A 200 -5.52 -13.67 -2.08
C ASP A 200 -5.69 -13.61 -0.57
N ILE A 201 -6.62 -14.42 -0.03
CA ILE A 201 -6.90 -14.46 1.41
C ILE A 201 -5.72 -15.02 2.21
N LYS A 202 -4.95 -15.99 1.67
CA LYS A 202 -3.75 -16.53 2.36
C LYS A 202 -2.72 -15.43 2.54
N GLU A 203 -2.53 -14.63 1.50
CA GLU A 203 -1.64 -13.46 1.55
C GLU A 203 -2.12 -12.44 2.58
N ALA A 204 -3.42 -12.10 2.56
CA ALA A 204 -3.99 -11.16 3.52
C ALA A 204 -3.83 -11.62 4.97
N LEU A 205 -4.10 -12.89 5.25
CA LEU A 205 -3.98 -13.48 6.59
C LEU A 205 -2.53 -13.66 7.05
N LYS A 206 -1.59 -13.86 6.10
CA LYS A 206 -0.16 -14.01 6.39
C LYS A 206 0.52 -12.68 6.70
N LEU A 207 0.20 -11.64 5.93
CA LEU A 207 0.89 -10.36 5.98
C LEU A 207 0.28 -9.38 6.98
N GLY A 208 -1.04 -9.37 7.10
CA GLY A 208 -1.76 -8.36 7.87
C GLY A 208 -1.63 -8.54 9.38
N SER A 209 -1.31 -7.49 10.11
CA SER A 209 -1.61 -7.42 11.54
C SER A 209 -3.11 -7.25 11.77
N LYS A 210 -3.79 -6.71 10.76
CA LYS A 210 -5.25 -6.64 10.63
C LYS A 210 -5.69 -6.93 9.21
N VAL A 211 -6.86 -7.51 9.06
CA VAL A 211 -7.51 -7.83 7.79
C VAL A 211 -8.84 -7.12 7.71
N LEU A 212 -9.04 -6.35 6.66
CA LEU A 212 -10.30 -5.70 6.30
C LEU A 212 -10.92 -6.45 5.14
N ILE A 213 -12.12 -6.98 5.34
CA ILE A 213 -12.90 -7.65 4.30
C ILE A 213 -13.98 -6.69 3.83
N MET A 214 -14.01 -6.42 2.52
CA MET A 214 -14.96 -5.53 1.86
C MET A 214 -15.83 -6.28 0.87
N ASP A 215 -17.09 -5.92 0.80
CA ASP A 215 -17.99 -6.31 -0.29
C ASP A 215 -18.95 -5.16 -0.62
N LYS A 216 -19.23 -4.94 -1.91
CA LYS A 216 -20.18 -3.93 -2.40
C LYS A 216 -20.05 -2.55 -1.75
N GLY A 217 -18.82 -2.09 -1.52
CA GLY A 217 -18.53 -0.77 -0.96
C GLY A 217 -18.63 -0.64 0.55
N GLU A 218 -18.89 -1.74 1.25
CA GLU A 218 -19.07 -1.80 2.70
C GLU A 218 -17.96 -2.62 3.38
N ILE A 219 -17.71 -2.30 4.65
CA ILE A 219 -16.85 -3.11 5.51
C ILE A 219 -17.68 -4.26 6.08
N ILE A 220 -17.36 -5.47 5.66
CA ILE A 220 -18.02 -6.68 6.16
C ILE A 220 -17.42 -7.09 7.51
N GLN A 221 -16.07 -7.16 7.57
CA GLN A 221 -15.37 -7.51 8.81
C GLN A 221 -13.99 -6.85 8.85
N LEU A 222 -13.59 -6.42 10.03
CA LEU A 222 -12.24 -5.95 10.34
C LEU A 222 -11.79 -6.66 11.62
N GLY A 223 -10.65 -7.32 11.58
CA GLY A 223 -10.11 -8.03 12.74
C GLY A 223 -8.67 -8.47 12.52
N THR A 224 -8.10 -9.13 13.52
CA THR A 224 -6.84 -9.85 13.37
C THR A 224 -7.02 -11.09 12.50
N PRO A 225 -5.96 -11.65 11.89
CA PRO A 225 -6.05 -12.92 11.15
C PRO A 225 -6.73 -14.05 11.93
N ASP A 226 -6.46 -14.14 13.23
CA ASP A 226 -7.06 -15.18 14.08
C ASP A 226 -8.56 -14.93 14.32
N GLU A 227 -8.98 -13.68 14.55
CA GLU A 227 -10.39 -13.31 14.67
C GLU A 227 -11.17 -13.60 13.37
N ILE A 228 -10.57 -13.30 12.21
CA ILE A 228 -11.19 -13.58 10.90
C ILE A 228 -11.38 -15.08 10.69
N LYS A 229 -10.39 -15.90 11.06
CA LYS A 229 -10.45 -17.37 10.92
C LYS A 229 -11.40 -18.02 11.91
N SER A 230 -11.36 -17.61 13.18
CA SER A 230 -12.10 -18.25 14.26
C SER A 230 -13.55 -17.80 14.37
N ASN A 231 -13.84 -16.56 13.94
CA ASN A 231 -15.16 -15.96 14.09
C ASN A 231 -15.58 -15.19 12.82
N PRO A 232 -15.79 -15.88 11.67
CA PRO A 232 -16.27 -15.25 10.45
C PRO A 232 -17.65 -14.66 10.63
N LYS A 233 -17.84 -13.38 10.28
CA LYS A 233 -19.05 -12.59 10.55
C LYS A 233 -20.29 -13.11 9.80
N ASN A 234 -20.09 -13.68 8.61
CA ASN A 234 -21.18 -14.21 7.77
C ASN A 234 -20.69 -15.32 6.83
N SER A 235 -21.62 -15.89 6.03
CA SER A 235 -21.33 -16.95 5.06
C SER A 235 -20.28 -16.52 4.01
N PHE A 236 -20.35 -15.28 3.52
CA PHE A 236 -19.39 -14.74 2.56
C PHE A 236 -17.93 -14.79 3.11
N VAL A 237 -17.72 -14.34 4.34
CA VAL A 237 -16.40 -14.40 4.98
C VAL A 237 -15.96 -15.85 5.17
N LYS A 238 -16.89 -16.73 5.57
CA LYS A 238 -16.61 -18.16 5.74
C LYS A 238 -16.21 -18.82 4.42
N GLU A 239 -16.92 -18.54 3.33
CA GLU A 239 -16.58 -19.04 2.00
C GLU A 239 -15.23 -18.52 1.51
N LEU A 240 -14.97 -17.22 1.70
CA LEU A 240 -13.70 -16.61 1.34
C LEU A 240 -12.51 -17.28 2.02
N ILE A 241 -12.66 -17.67 3.29
CA ILE A 241 -11.60 -18.39 4.04
C ILE A 241 -11.52 -19.85 3.56
N SER A 242 -12.65 -20.52 3.32
CA SER A 242 -12.71 -21.94 3.00
C SER A 242 -12.28 -22.25 1.56
N SER A 243 -12.42 -21.31 0.62
CA SER A 243 -12.04 -21.49 -0.78
C SER A 243 -10.53 -21.64 -0.99
N GLU A 244 -9.75 -21.40 0.05
CA GLU A 244 -8.30 -21.28 -0.03
C GLU A 244 -7.55 -22.18 1.01
N LEU A 245 -8.31 -22.88 1.88
CA LEU A 245 -7.75 -23.91 2.79
C LEU A 245 -7.70 -25.26 2.10
#